data_82b42f2db11f7a25ec1b5972e2869845
#
_entry.id   82b42f2db11f7a25ec1b5972e2869845
#
_cell.length_a   1.000
_cell.length_b   1.000
_cell.length_c   1.000
_cell.angle_alpha   90.00
_cell.angle_beta   90.00
_cell.angle_gamma   90.00
#
_symmetry.space_group_name_H-M   'P 1'
#
loop_
_entity.id
_entity.type
_entity.pdbx_description
1 polymer ?
#
loop_
_entity_poly.entity_id
_entity_poly.type
_entity_poly.pdbx_seq_one_letter_code
_entity_poly.pdbx_strand_id
1 'polypeptide(L)'
;MGFDHAVVIGAGIGGLLSAAALSRRYDRVTVIERDRLPDMPLHRRGVPQDEQMHAILAIGQESFEDLVPGVAGEFLRAGAAWYDSPRGIASLSSQGWAARGPSEAWIYGIRRVVLEDALRRKVLEIPRVRIVEGQVVALHPAARGVGGIVLKGIGRPHLDADLVVDASGRNSHAPAWLDELGFPPPPEQEIVNPVGYSTALVRLPPGALRDDIQGYLIPPLPDSPTGAVVLPCDNGLHQIVALTQSDTAPPATREDLIAHLEGVRSPVVAELARRADFLGDPKPFRIRGSRRRRFEDMAPHPEGFVAVGDAVLALNPIYGQGMSVAAVEARAMRDILLDAADSTGLAARIQEAFRPTLDFVFGSVVRSDGAFPAAMLHGLERPDPPKSHVLGALATEDWKTAVALRYAGHYFTAEPVQAPEIRSRARAWASSGRTPRRSDPRDIPRAHDGAPLPR
;
A
#
# COMPACT_ATOMS: atom_id res chain seq x y z
N MET A 1 -31.73 -10.21 -9.09
CA MET A 1 -31.05 -10.84 -7.95
C MET A 1 -31.08 -9.85 -6.80
N GLY A 2 -31.22 -10.34 -5.56
CA GLY A 2 -31.28 -9.51 -4.37
C GLY A 2 -29.90 -9.04 -3.90
N PHE A 3 -29.89 -8.37 -2.75
CA PHE A 3 -28.69 -8.04 -2.00
C PHE A 3 -28.72 -8.79 -0.64
N ASP A 4 -28.99 -10.11 -0.69
CA ASP A 4 -29.23 -10.91 0.51
C ASP A 4 -27.90 -11.32 1.16
N HIS A 5 -26.97 -11.85 0.37
CA HIS A 5 -25.71 -12.38 0.90
C HIS A 5 -24.51 -12.06 0.03
N ALA A 6 -23.48 -11.46 0.62
CA ALA A 6 -22.15 -11.34 0.03
C ALA A 6 -21.14 -12.20 0.78
N VAL A 7 -20.18 -12.78 0.03
CA VAL A 7 -19.07 -13.55 0.59
C VAL A 7 -17.76 -12.89 0.22
N VAL A 8 -16.87 -12.75 1.20
CA VAL A 8 -15.51 -12.23 1.02
C VAL A 8 -14.49 -13.33 1.30
N ILE A 9 -13.55 -13.54 0.40
CA ILE A 9 -12.48 -14.53 0.54
C ILE A 9 -11.24 -13.84 1.11
N GLY A 10 -10.88 -14.12 2.37
CA GLY A 10 -9.75 -13.56 3.09
C GLY A 10 -10.13 -12.43 4.05
N ALA A 11 -9.62 -12.49 5.29
CA ALA A 11 -9.81 -11.51 6.35
C ALA A 11 -8.58 -10.60 6.56
N GLY A 12 -7.81 -10.34 5.50
CA GLY A 12 -6.80 -9.29 5.48
C GLY A 12 -7.44 -7.90 5.37
N ILE A 13 -6.62 -6.83 5.31
CA ILE A 13 -7.12 -5.45 5.26
C ILE A 13 -8.14 -5.24 4.13
N GLY A 14 -7.83 -5.68 2.90
CA GLY A 14 -8.76 -5.55 1.77
C GLY A 14 -10.09 -6.26 2.03
N GLY A 15 -10.06 -7.47 2.61
CA GLY A 15 -11.26 -8.23 2.92
C GLY A 15 -12.10 -7.61 4.04
N LEU A 16 -11.47 -7.10 5.11
CA LEU A 16 -12.17 -6.43 6.20
C LEU A 16 -12.85 -5.14 5.73
N LEU A 17 -12.15 -4.33 4.92
CA LEU A 17 -12.72 -3.10 4.35
C LEU A 17 -13.82 -3.39 3.34
N SER A 18 -13.65 -4.44 2.52
CA SER A 18 -14.70 -4.91 1.60
C SER A 18 -15.94 -5.37 2.36
N ALA A 19 -15.76 -6.09 3.47
CA ALA A 19 -16.90 -6.51 4.30
C ALA A 19 -17.66 -5.31 4.88
N ALA A 20 -16.94 -4.28 5.34
CA ALA A 20 -17.56 -3.04 5.79
C ALA A 20 -18.32 -2.32 4.66
N ALA A 21 -17.74 -2.24 3.46
CA ALA A 21 -18.40 -1.68 2.28
C ALA A 21 -19.68 -2.43 1.90
N LEU A 22 -19.60 -3.75 1.82
CA LEU A 22 -20.72 -4.63 1.46
C LEU A 22 -21.87 -4.57 2.48
N SER A 23 -21.56 -4.42 3.76
CA SER A 23 -22.56 -4.34 4.82
C SER A 23 -23.51 -3.12 4.70
N ARG A 24 -23.16 -2.15 3.87
CA ARG A 24 -24.02 -0.98 3.59
C ARG A 24 -25.20 -1.34 2.67
N ARG A 25 -25.11 -2.47 1.97
CA ARG A 25 -26.13 -2.87 0.98
C ARG A 25 -26.66 -4.29 1.20
N TYR A 26 -25.78 -5.25 1.57
CA TYR A 26 -26.14 -6.64 1.78
C TYR A 26 -26.68 -6.88 3.20
N ASP A 27 -27.68 -7.75 3.32
CA ASP A 27 -28.27 -8.11 4.61
C ASP A 27 -27.31 -8.99 5.44
N ARG A 28 -26.47 -9.76 4.77
CA ARG A 28 -25.47 -10.62 5.37
C ARG A 28 -24.15 -10.57 4.60
N VAL A 29 -23.05 -10.45 5.33
CA VAL A 29 -21.68 -10.53 4.77
C VAL A 29 -20.91 -11.59 5.54
N THR A 30 -20.41 -12.59 4.83
CA THR A 30 -19.59 -13.66 5.42
C THR A 30 -18.16 -13.55 4.88
N VAL A 31 -17.20 -13.31 5.75
CA VAL A 31 -15.77 -13.34 5.42
C VAL A 31 -15.26 -14.75 5.72
N ILE A 32 -14.65 -15.42 4.74
CA ILE A 32 -14.03 -16.73 4.91
C ILE A 32 -12.54 -16.55 5.04
N GLU A 33 -11.98 -16.96 6.17
CA GLU A 33 -10.54 -16.90 6.45
C GLU A 33 -9.97 -18.29 6.70
N ARG A 34 -8.87 -18.62 6.02
CA ARG A 34 -8.25 -19.95 6.15
C ARG A 34 -7.42 -20.11 7.42
N ASP A 35 -6.91 -18.99 7.96
CA ASP A 35 -6.16 -18.99 9.21
C ASP A 35 -7.12 -18.89 10.40
N ARG A 36 -6.78 -19.57 11.49
CA ARG A 36 -7.36 -19.23 12.78
C ARG A 36 -6.86 -17.84 13.18
N LEU A 37 -7.77 -16.89 13.28
CA LEU A 37 -7.45 -15.52 13.65
C LEU A 37 -7.05 -15.45 15.14
N PRO A 38 -5.96 -14.76 15.47
CA PRO A 38 -5.55 -14.60 16.88
C PRO A 38 -6.45 -13.59 17.60
N ASP A 39 -6.61 -13.79 18.92
CA ASP A 39 -7.36 -12.88 19.80
C ASP A 39 -6.53 -11.62 20.19
N MET A 40 -5.26 -11.59 19.80
CA MET A 40 -4.28 -10.54 20.08
C MET A 40 -3.55 -10.14 18.79
N PRO A 41 -2.87 -8.97 18.75
CA PRO A 41 -2.10 -8.53 17.59
C PRO A 41 -0.81 -9.36 17.40
N LEU A 42 -0.95 -10.56 16.89
CA LEU A 42 0.13 -11.51 16.65
C LEU A 42 0.27 -11.81 15.15
N HIS A 43 1.51 -12.20 14.78
CA HIS A 43 1.80 -12.73 13.46
C HIS A 43 0.91 -13.92 13.11
N ARG A 44 0.47 -14.00 11.84
CA ARG A 44 -0.27 -15.14 11.31
C ARG A 44 0.29 -15.64 9.98
N ARG A 45 0.19 -16.94 9.77
CA ARG A 45 0.83 -17.64 8.64
C ARG A 45 0.35 -17.14 7.27
N GLY A 46 -0.91 -16.76 7.14
CA GLY A 46 -1.50 -16.29 5.88
C GLY A 46 -1.07 -14.87 5.47
N VAL A 47 -0.38 -14.13 6.37
CA VAL A 47 0.13 -12.78 6.12
C VAL A 47 1.62 -12.71 6.46
N PRO A 48 2.50 -13.38 5.70
CA PRO A 48 3.91 -13.49 6.04
C PRO A 48 4.66 -12.14 6.07
N GLN A 49 4.07 -11.08 5.51
CA GLN A 49 4.63 -9.72 5.50
C GLN A 49 4.18 -8.86 6.70
N ASP A 50 3.41 -9.37 7.66
CA ASP A 50 2.84 -8.55 8.74
C ASP A 50 3.87 -8.08 9.78
N GLU A 51 5.05 -8.72 9.84
CA GLU A 51 6.20 -8.25 10.63
C GLU A 51 6.98 -7.13 9.94
N GLN A 52 6.66 -6.82 8.68
CA GLN A 52 7.35 -5.77 7.93
C GLN A 52 6.76 -4.39 8.22
N MET A 53 7.53 -3.35 7.85
CA MET A 53 7.03 -1.98 7.89
C MET A 53 5.87 -1.80 6.90
N HIS A 54 4.82 -1.15 7.36
CA HIS A 54 3.69 -0.75 6.54
C HIS A 54 3.35 0.72 6.78
N ALA A 55 2.82 1.37 5.77
CA ALA A 55 2.27 2.71 5.86
C ALA A 55 0.86 2.74 5.25
N ILE A 56 -0.02 3.53 5.85
CA ILE A 56 -1.30 3.89 5.24
C ILE A 56 -1.17 5.33 4.76
N LEU A 57 -1.30 5.56 3.46
CA LEU A 57 -1.26 6.90 2.89
C LEU A 57 -2.52 7.69 3.28
N ALA A 58 -2.49 9.01 3.14
CA ALA A 58 -3.60 9.86 3.61
C ALA A 58 -4.96 9.47 3.01
N ILE A 59 -5.04 9.24 1.69
CA ILE A 59 -6.28 8.78 1.03
C ILE A 59 -6.77 7.43 1.58
N GLY A 60 -5.84 6.55 1.93
CA GLY A 60 -6.17 5.27 2.56
C GLY A 60 -6.80 5.47 3.92
N GLN A 61 -6.23 6.33 4.77
CA GLN A 61 -6.76 6.61 6.11
C GLN A 61 -8.14 7.24 6.06
N GLU A 62 -8.37 8.19 5.15
CA GLU A 62 -9.67 8.77 4.90
C GLU A 62 -10.69 7.68 4.51
N SER A 63 -10.26 6.74 3.64
CA SER A 63 -11.12 5.64 3.23
C SER A 63 -11.40 4.63 4.35
N PHE A 64 -10.42 4.38 5.24
CA PHE A 64 -10.63 3.54 6.44
C PHE A 64 -11.69 4.15 7.36
N GLU A 65 -11.56 5.45 7.67
CA GLU A 65 -12.51 6.13 8.58
C GLU A 65 -13.90 6.25 7.96
N ASP A 66 -13.99 6.51 6.65
CA ASP A 66 -15.25 6.59 5.91
C ASP A 66 -15.99 5.23 5.84
N LEU A 67 -15.26 4.13 5.68
CA LEU A 67 -15.82 2.78 5.66
C LEU A 67 -16.12 2.23 7.05
N VAL A 68 -15.26 2.52 8.02
CA VAL A 68 -15.28 1.98 9.39
C VAL A 68 -15.15 3.15 10.37
N PRO A 69 -16.22 3.92 10.60
CA PRO A 69 -16.17 5.10 11.46
C PRO A 69 -15.64 4.80 12.86
N GLY A 70 -14.72 5.63 13.33
CA GLY A 70 -14.06 5.52 14.62
C GLY A 70 -12.83 4.61 14.64
N VAL A 71 -12.43 4.01 13.50
CA VAL A 71 -11.23 3.15 13.42
C VAL A 71 -9.95 3.95 13.69
N ALA A 72 -9.89 5.21 13.31
CA ALA A 72 -8.78 6.13 13.61
C ALA A 72 -8.57 6.25 15.14
N GLY A 73 -9.66 6.36 15.90
CA GLY A 73 -9.62 6.36 17.37
C GLY A 73 -9.07 5.05 17.96
N GLU A 74 -9.35 3.89 17.34
CA GLU A 74 -8.78 2.61 17.76
C GLU A 74 -7.27 2.56 17.51
N PHE A 75 -6.79 3.06 16.36
CA PHE A 75 -5.35 3.13 16.09
C PHE A 75 -4.62 3.99 17.13
N LEU A 76 -5.15 5.15 17.46
CA LEU A 76 -4.57 6.01 18.51
C LEU A 76 -4.59 5.34 19.89
N ARG A 77 -5.68 4.66 20.26
CA ARG A 77 -5.78 3.90 21.53
C ARG A 77 -4.80 2.72 21.57
N ALA A 78 -4.49 2.13 20.43
CA ALA A 78 -3.48 1.10 20.29
C ALA A 78 -2.03 1.65 20.30
N GLY A 79 -1.87 2.97 20.46
CA GLY A 79 -0.58 3.64 20.58
C GLY A 79 0.04 4.10 19.28
N ALA A 80 -0.72 4.16 18.17
CA ALA A 80 -0.21 4.63 16.89
C ALA A 80 0.43 6.02 17.01
N ALA A 81 1.56 6.23 16.37
CA ALA A 81 2.12 7.55 16.14
C ALA A 81 1.25 8.29 15.12
N TRP A 82 1.09 9.62 15.28
CA TRP A 82 0.36 10.48 14.38
C TRP A 82 1.23 11.65 13.95
N TYR A 83 1.51 11.79 12.66
CA TYR A 83 2.47 12.79 12.19
C TYR A 83 2.20 13.27 10.76
N ASP A 84 2.60 14.52 10.49
CA ASP A 84 2.62 15.12 9.15
C ASP A 84 3.75 14.49 8.33
N SER A 85 3.42 13.66 7.34
CA SER A 85 4.40 12.90 6.57
C SER A 85 5.35 13.78 5.74
N PRO A 86 4.89 14.77 4.94
CA PRO A 86 5.76 15.68 4.22
C PRO A 86 6.68 16.54 5.10
N ARG A 87 6.21 16.91 6.30
CA ARG A 87 7.01 17.71 7.23
C ARG A 87 8.00 16.86 8.01
N GLY A 88 7.53 15.71 8.55
CA GLY A 88 8.28 14.90 9.52
C GLY A 88 9.27 13.92 8.89
N ILE A 89 9.04 13.48 7.64
CA ILE A 89 9.88 12.47 7.00
C ILE A 89 10.86 13.13 6.03
N ALA A 90 12.16 13.07 6.38
CA ALA A 90 13.23 13.51 5.51
C ALA A 90 13.41 12.49 4.37
N SER A 91 13.26 12.93 3.12
CA SER A 91 13.30 12.08 1.93
C SER A 91 14.47 12.45 1.02
N LEU A 92 15.32 11.46 0.70
CA LEU A 92 16.49 11.62 -0.17
C LEU A 92 16.19 11.08 -1.56
N SER A 93 16.00 11.98 -2.53
CA SER A 93 15.84 11.64 -3.95
C SER A 93 17.20 11.50 -4.67
N SER A 94 17.17 11.25 -5.99
CA SER A 94 18.35 11.34 -6.86
C SER A 94 18.90 12.77 -6.96
N GLN A 95 18.08 13.78 -6.64
CA GLN A 95 18.44 15.20 -6.73
C GLN A 95 18.97 15.78 -5.40
N GLY A 96 18.83 15.03 -4.30
CA GLY A 96 19.19 15.46 -2.95
C GLY A 96 18.06 15.34 -1.95
N TRP A 97 18.25 15.83 -0.74
CA TRP A 97 17.21 15.90 0.27
C TRP A 97 16.10 16.86 -0.15
N ALA A 98 14.87 16.39 -0.10
CA ALA A 98 13.71 17.23 -0.35
C ALA A 98 13.55 18.28 0.75
N ALA A 99 13.17 19.48 0.36
CA ALA A 99 12.70 20.49 1.31
C ALA A 99 11.42 19.98 2.00
N ARG A 100 11.20 20.39 3.24
CA ARG A 100 10.10 19.91 4.07
C ARG A 100 9.25 21.05 4.56
N GLY A 101 7.96 20.86 4.64
CA GLY A 101 7.04 21.87 5.14
C GLY A 101 5.72 21.29 5.58
N PRO A 102 4.90 22.09 6.27
CA PRO A 102 3.63 21.65 6.84
C PRO A 102 2.63 21.27 5.75
N SER A 103 1.84 20.22 6.03
CA SER A 103 0.87 19.68 5.10
C SER A 103 -0.39 19.17 5.80
N GLU A 104 -1.37 18.76 4.99
CA GLU A 104 -2.55 18.05 5.45
C GLU A 104 -2.42 16.52 5.31
N ALA A 105 -1.29 16.01 4.81
CA ALA A 105 -1.06 14.57 4.66
C ALA A 105 -0.48 13.95 5.93
N TRP A 106 -1.31 13.93 6.97
CA TRP A 106 -1.02 13.26 8.23
C TRP A 106 -1.25 11.76 8.10
N ILE A 107 -0.37 10.96 8.71
CA ILE A 107 -0.46 9.50 8.65
C ILE A 107 -0.21 8.84 10.01
N TYR A 108 -0.75 7.63 10.17
CA TYR A 108 -0.48 6.77 11.32
C TYR A 108 0.78 5.95 11.09
N GLY A 109 1.68 5.96 12.07
CA GLY A 109 2.73 4.96 12.22
C GLY A 109 2.24 3.88 13.19
N ILE A 110 2.01 2.67 12.68
CA ILE A 110 1.48 1.56 13.46
C ILE A 110 1.92 0.24 12.82
N ARG A 111 2.33 -0.73 13.64
CA ARG A 111 2.67 -2.05 13.13
C ARG A 111 1.45 -2.74 12.51
N ARG A 112 1.68 -3.49 11.45
CA ARG A 112 0.63 -4.16 10.68
C ARG A 112 -0.25 -5.06 11.55
N VAL A 113 0.33 -5.84 12.44
CA VAL A 113 -0.42 -6.75 13.33
C VAL A 113 -1.38 -6.00 14.25
N VAL A 114 -0.96 -4.84 14.78
CA VAL A 114 -1.76 -3.98 15.66
C VAL A 114 -2.90 -3.31 14.89
N LEU A 115 -2.59 -2.82 13.69
CA LEU A 115 -3.56 -2.19 12.80
C LEU A 115 -4.66 -3.17 12.37
N GLU A 116 -4.26 -4.36 11.92
CA GLU A 116 -5.22 -5.38 11.45
C GLU A 116 -6.13 -5.87 12.58
N ASP A 117 -5.58 -6.05 13.78
CA ASP A 117 -6.37 -6.42 14.96
C ASP A 117 -7.40 -5.33 15.33
N ALA A 118 -6.99 -4.06 15.35
CA ALA A 118 -7.87 -2.94 15.64
C ALA A 118 -8.98 -2.80 14.58
N LEU A 119 -8.63 -2.91 13.30
CA LEU A 119 -9.60 -2.88 12.20
C LEU A 119 -10.58 -4.05 12.30
N ARG A 120 -10.08 -5.26 12.54
CA ARG A 120 -10.91 -6.46 12.65
C ARG A 120 -11.94 -6.33 13.78
N ARG A 121 -11.52 -5.86 14.96
CA ARG A 121 -12.45 -5.62 16.07
C ARG A 121 -13.56 -4.66 15.68
N LYS A 122 -13.21 -3.54 15.03
CA LYS A 122 -14.20 -2.56 14.58
C LYS A 122 -15.16 -3.10 13.52
N VAL A 123 -14.66 -3.88 12.56
CA VAL A 123 -15.49 -4.49 11.53
C VAL A 123 -16.45 -5.52 12.11
N LEU A 124 -16.04 -6.26 13.15
CA LEU A 124 -16.91 -7.23 13.84
C LEU A 124 -18.00 -6.57 14.72
N GLU A 125 -17.91 -5.26 15.00
CA GLU A 125 -19.02 -4.51 15.60
C GLU A 125 -20.20 -4.31 14.61
N ILE A 126 -20.00 -4.52 13.31
CA ILE A 126 -21.04 -4.40 12.29
C ILE A 126 -21.92 -5.64 12.33
N PRO A 127 -23.22 -5.56 12.70
CA PRO A 127 -24.06 -6.74 12.97
C PRO A 127 -24.24 -7.68 11.77
N ARG A 128 -24.10 -7.15 10.54
CA ARG A 128 -24.25 -7.90 9.28
C ARG A 128 -23.00 -8.67 8.88
N VAL A 129 -21.85 -8.44 9.54
CA VAL A 129 -20.56 -9.04 9.21
C VAL A 129 -20.22 -10.14 10.18
N ARG A 130 -19.81 -11.28 9.64
CA ARG A 130 -19.22 -12.38 10.42
C ARG A 130 -17.99 -12.93 9.71
N ILE A 131 -17.01 -13.39 10.49
CA ILE A 131 -15.84 -14.10 9.98
C ILE A 131 -16.01 -15.58 10.33
N VAL A 132 -15.77 -16.44 9.35
CA VAL A 132 -15.86 -17.89 9.49
C VAL A 132 -14.52 -18.49 9.06
N GLU A 133 -13.96 -19.36 9.92
CA GLU A 133 -12.75 -20.12 9.59
C GLU A 133 -13.09 -21.14 8.50
N GLY A 134 -12.36 -21.11 7.39
CA GLY A 134 -12.58 -22.04 6.27
C GLY A 134 -11.64 -21.75 5.10
N GLN A 135 -11.39 -22.77 4.30
CA GLN A 135 -10.58 -22.65 3.09
C GLN A 135 -11.47 -22.76 1.85
N VAL A 136 -11.51 -21.69 1.05
CA VAL A 136 -12.13 -21.71 -0.26
C VAL A 136 -11.23 -22.48 -1.24
N VAL A 137 -11.83 -23.36 -2.02
CA VAL A 137 -11.12 -24.23 -2.98
C VAL A 137 -11.61 -24.10 -4.41
N ALA A 138 -12.79 -23.49 -4.63
CA ALA A 138 -13.34 -23.17 -5.94
C ALA A 138 -14.44 -22.10 -5.81
N LEU A 139 -14.82 -21.52 -6.95
CA LEU A 139 -16.05 -20.74 -7.08
C LEU A 139 -17.23 -21.68 -7.39
N HIS A 140 -18.41 -21.33 -6.87
CA HIS A 140 -19.65 -22.03 -7.21
C HIS A 140 -20.33 -21.34 -8.39
N PRO A 141 -20.70 -22.07 -9.47
CA PRO A 141 -21.25 -21.45 -10.66
C PRO A 141 -22.68 -20.93 -10.47
N ALA A 142 -23.02 -19.88 -11.21
CA ALA A 142 -24.39 -19.44 -11.47
C ALA A 142 -24.64 -19.39 -12.99
N ALA A 143 -25.88 -19.10 -13.40
CA ALA A 143 -26.24 -19.10 -14.83
C ALA A 143 -25.40 -18.13 -15.71
N ARG A 144 -24.87 -17.05 -15.13
CA ARG A 144 -24.07 -16.02 -15.85
C ARG A 144 -22.75 -15.68 -15.17
N GLY A 145 -22.26 -16.52 -14.25
CA GLY A 145 -21.02 -16.23 -13.55
C GLY A 145 -20.89 -17.01 -12.25
N VAL A 146 -20.69 -16.28 -11.15
CA VAL A 146 -20.41 -16.84 -9.83
C VAL A 146 -21.64 -16.67 -8.93
N GLY A 147 -22.09 -17.77 -8.32
CA GLY A 147 -23.22 -17.83 -7.39
C GLY A 147 -22.80 -18.18 -5.96
N GLY A 148 -21.51 -18.22 -5.67
CA GLY A 148 -21.00 -18.56 -4.35
C GLY A 148 -19.59 -19.14 -4.38
N ILE A 149 -19.25 -19.85 -3.32
CA ILE A 149 -17.95 -20.49 -3.11
C ILE A 149 -18.08 -21.95 -2.72
N VAL A 150 -17.02 -22.73 -2.96
CA VAL A 150 -16.87 -24.10 -2.50
C VAL A 150 -15.80 -24.16 -1.40
N LEU A 151 -16.15 -24.73 -0.26
CA LEU A 151 -15.24 -24.87 0.87
C LEU A 151 -14.53 -26.24 0.84
N LYS A 152 -13.35 -26.29 1.41
CA LYS A 152 -12.65 -27.55 1.68
C LYS A 152 -13.39 -28.34 2.74
N GLY A 153 -13.63 -29.63 2.47
CA GLY A 153 -14.30 -30.52 3.43
C GLY A 153 -14.89 -31.74 2.75
N ILE A 154 -15.47 -32.66 3.57
CA ILE A 154 -16.16 -33.83 3.07
C ILE A 154 -17.42 -33.37 2.33
N GLY A 155 -17.62 -33.86 1.11
CA GLY A 155 -18.75 -33.47 0.26
C GLY A 155 -18.61 -32.10 -0.40
N ARG A 156 -17.47 -31.40 -0.23
CA ARG A 156 -17.19 -30.07 -0.79
C ARG A 156 -18.38 -29.11 -0.58
N PRO A 157 -18.68 -28.73 0.67
CA PRO A 157 -19.82 -27.88 0.95
C PRO A 157 -19.71 -26.53 0.21
N HIS A 158 -20.81 -26.07 -0.36
CA HIS A 158 -20.87 -24.75 -0.99
C HIS A 158 -21.62 -23.74 -0.10
N LEU A 159 -21.35 -22.48 -0.34
CA LEU A 159 -22.02 -21.34 0.28
C LEU A 159 -22.47 -20.40 -0.82
N ASP A 160 -23.79 -20.28 -0.98
CA ASP A 160 -24.39 -19.42 -1.99
C ASP A 160 -24.21 -17.95 -1.61
N ALA A 161 -24.01 -17.11 -2.63
CA ALA A 161 -23.86 -15.66 -2.49
C ALA A 161 -24.31 -14.94 -3.76
N ASP A 162 -24.89 -13.75 -3.61
CA ASP A 162 -25.21 -12.85 -4.72
C ASP A 162 -23.95 -12.13 -5.25
N LEU A 163 -22.92 -11.98 -4.39
CA LEU A 163 -21.61 -11.44 -4.76
C LEU A 163 -20.51 -12.13 -3.97
N VAL A 164 -19.47 -12.54 -4.68
CA VAL A 164 -18.22 -13.04 -4.11
C VAL A 164 -17.12 -12.01 -4.36
N VAL A 165 -16.44 -11.57 -3.29
CA VAL A 165 -15.30 -10.67 -3.36
C VAL A 165 -14.03 -11.44 -3.04
N ASP A 166 -13.11 -11.56 -3.99
CA ASP A 166 -11.81 -12.16 -3.77
C ASP A 166 -10.81 -11.13 -3.22
N ALA A 167 -10.56 -11.22 -1.92
CA ALA A 167 -9.54 -10.48 -1.19
C ALA A 167 -8.42 -11.40 -0.66
N SER A 168 -8.18 -12.54 -1.34
CA SER A 168 -7.22 -13.55 -0.91
C SER A 168 -5.75 -13.17 -1.14
N GLY A 169 -5.50 -12.00 -1.73
CA GLY A 169 -4.19 -11.38 -1.85
C GLY A 169 -3.36 -11.88 -3.05
N ARG A 170 -2.05 -11.64 -2.98
CA ARG A 170 -1.09 -11.87 -4.08
C ARG A 170 -1.19 -13.27 -4.71
N ASN A 171 -1.47 -14.28 -3.91
CA ASN A 171 -1.55 -15.67 -4.34
C ASN A 171 -3.00 -16.12 -4.64
N SER A 172 -3.86 -15.18 -5.04
CA SER A 172 -5.23 -15.49 -5.44
C SER A 172 -5.29 -16.56 -6.52
N HIS A 173 -6.17 -17.53 -6.34
CA HIS A 173 -6.49 -18.58 -7.30
C HIS A 173 -7.67 -18.20 -8.21
N ALA A 174 -8.24 -17.00 -8.07
CA ALA A 174 -9.41 -16.58 -8.83
C ALA A 174 -9.27 -16.74 -10.35
N PRO A 175 -8.11 -16.42 -10.99
CA PRO A 175 -7.97 -16.64 -12.44
C PRO A 175 -8.18 -18.11 -12.84
N ALA A 176 -7.64 -19.06 -12.08
CA ALA A 176 -7.82 -20.48 -12.36
C ALA A 176 -9.25 -20.94 -12.10
N TRP A 177 -9.88 -20.47 -11.03
CA TRP A 177 -11.27 -20.79 -10.72
C TRP A 177 -12.26 -20.23 -11.74
N LEU A 178 -11.98 -19.06 -12.30
CA LEU A 178 -12.79 -18.45 -13.35
C LEU A 178 -12.62 -19.21 -14.69
N ASP A 179 -11.41 -19.66 -14.99
CA ASP A 179 -11.12 -20.49 -16.16
C ASP A 179 -11.89 -21.84 -16.08
N GLU A 180 -11.92 -22.47 -14.91
CA GLU A 180 -12.75 -23.68 -14.65
C GLU A 180 -14.25 -23.45 -14.89
N LEU A 181 -14.72 -22.21 -14.73
CA LEU A 181 -16.12 -21.81 -15.01
C LEU A 181 -16.32 -21.36 -16.48
N GLY A 182 -15.26 -21.40 -17.31
CA GLY A 182 -15.32 -21.03 -18.74
C GLY A 182 -15.15 -19.53 -19.01
N PHE A 183 -14.69 -18.74 -18.04
CA PHE A 183 -14.31 -17.34 -18.24
C PHE A 183 -12.82 -17.27 -18.57
N PRO A 184 -12.41 -16.48 -19.59
CA PRO A 184 -10.99 -16.29 -19.86
C PRO A 184 -10.31 -15.63 -18.67
N PRO A 185 -9.05 -16.02 -18.33
CA PRO A 185 -8.32 -15.36 -17.25
C PRO A 185 -8.13 -13.86 -17.55
N PRO A 186 -8.09 -13.00 -16.53
CA PRO A 186 -7.84 -11.59 -16.73
C PRO A 186 -6.46 -11.38 -17.37
N PRO A 187 -6.31 -10.42 -18.30
CA PRO A 187 -5.00 -10.03 -18.82
C PRO A 187 -4.06 -9.66 -17.66
N GLU A 188 -2.82 -10.11 -17.73
CA GLU A 188 -1.84 -9.89 -16.66
C GLU A 188 -0.65 -9.05 -17.15
N GLN A 189 -0.20 -8.13 -16.32
CA GLN A 189 0.99 -7.31 -16.52
C GLN A 189 1.91 -7.51 -15.31
N GLU A 190 3.21 -7.76 -15.56
CA GLU A 190 4.17 -8.02 -14.49
C GLU A 190 5.46 -7.22 -14.69
N ILE A 191 6.00 -6.70 -13.59
CA ILE A 191 7.35 -6.15 -13.51
C ILE A 191 8.12 -7.07 -12.59
N VAL A 192 9.06 -7.83 -13.15
CA VAL A 192 10.00 -8.63 -12.38
C VAL A 192 11.22 -7.78 -12.07
N ASN A 193 11.28 -7.30 -10.85
CA ASN A 193 12.41 -6.55 -10.31
C ASN A 193 12.53 -6.94 -8.83
N PRO A 194 13.37 -7.94 -8.50
CA PRO A 194 13.43 -8.50 -7.17
C PRO A 194 13.73 -7.45 -6.11
N VAL A 195 12.96 -7.50 -5.02
CA VAL A 195 13.13 -6.62 -3.87
C VAL A 195 13.31 -7.46 -2.63
N GLY A 196 14.41 -7.21 -1.93
CA GLY A 196 14.64 -7.68 -0.58
C GLY A 196 14.49 -6.53 0.40
N TYR A 197 13.89 -6.81 1.55
CA TYR A 197 13.87 -5.87 2.66
C TYR A 197 13.90 -6.59 3.98
N SER A 198 14.45 -5.91 4.98
CA SER A 198 14.53 -6.45 6.33
C SER A 198 14.15 -5.38 7.33
N THR A 199 13.16 -5.66 8.15
CA THR A 199 12.61 -4.74 9.14
C THR A 199 13.08 -5.09 10.54
N ALA A 200 13.66 -4.12 11.23
CA ALA A 200 13.98 -4.19 12.65
C ALA A 200 13.03 -3.29 13.45
N LEU A 201 12.46 -3.83 14.53
CA LEU A 201 11.73 -3.04 15.52
C LEU A 201 12.71 -2.53 16.56
N VAL A 202 12.71 -1.22 16.81
CA VAL A 202 13.71 -0.60 17.68
C VAL A 202 13.11 0.45 18.61
N ARG A 203 13.78 0.70 19.73
CA ARG A 203 13.61 1.89 20.56
C ARG A 203 14.76 2.84 20.30
N LEU A 204 14.44 4.08 19.95
CA LEU A 204 15.45 5.13 19.79
C LEU A 204 15.70 5.83 21.11
N PRO A 205 16.96 6.16 21.45
CA PRO A 205 17.25 6.95 22.63
C PRO A 205 16.75 8.39 22.46
N PRO A 206 16.43 9.10 23.56
CA PRO A 206 16.05 10.51 23.50
C PRO A 206 17.07 11.35 22.72
N GLY A 207 16.58 12.25 21.86
CA GLY A 207 17.43 13.09 21.01
C GLY A 207 18.20 12.36 19.91
N ALA A 208 17.82 11.12 19.58
CA ALA A 208 18.43 10.39 18.46
C ALA A 208 18.03 10.98 17.10
N LEU A 209 16.80 11.48 17.01
CA LEU A 209 16.29 12.25 15.87
C LEU A 209 16.30 13.74 16.22
N ARG A 210 16.52 14.58 15.23
CA ARG A 210 16.34 16.03 15.36
C ARG A 210 14.85 16.35 15.55
N ASP A 211 14.52 17.39 16.30
CA ASP A 211 13.12 17.71 16.75
C ASP A 211 12.11 17.84 15.59
N ASP A 212 12.57 18.26 14.41
CA ASP A 212 11.75 18.40 13.21
C ASP A 212 11.77 17.17 12.30
N ILE A 213 12.40 16.06 12.72
CA ILE A 213 12.51 14.80 11.97
C ILE A 213 11.88 13.67 12.79
N GLN A 214 10.96 12.98 12.15
CA GLN A 214 10.33 11.78 12.72
C GLN A 214 10.79 10.49 12.03
N GLY A 215 11.39 10.60 10.85
CA GLY A 215 11.91 9.46 10.14
C GLY A 215 12.64 9.84 8.85
N TYR A 216 13.10 8.80 8.15
CA TYR A 216 13.88 8.91 6.93
C TYR A 216 13.31 8.02 5.84
N LEU A 217 13.36 8.49 4.59
CA LEU A 217 13.03 7.73 3.40
C LEU A 217 14.15 7.90 2.37
N ILE A 218 14.94 6.86 2.17
CA ILE A 218 16.05 6.81 1.21
C ILE A 218 15.78 5.62 0.27
N PRO A 219 15.00 5.83 -0.81
CA PRO A 219 14.64 4.75 -1.73
C PRO A 219 15.85 4.26 -2.52
N PRO A 220 15.89 2.99 -2.94
CA PRO A 220 16.83 2.51 -3.94
C PRO A 220 16.71 3.30 -5.25
N LEU A 221 17.83 3.42 -5.97
CA LEU A 221 17.89 4.01 -7.31
C LEU A 221 18.57 3.02 -8.27
N PRO A 222 18.41 3.17 -9.60
CA PRO A 222 19.04 2.30 -10.59
C PRO A 222 20.58 2.20 -10.49
N ASP A 223 21.22 3.31 -10.08
CA ASP A 223 22.66 3.42 -9.85
C ASP A 223 23.09 3.15 -8.40
N SER A 224 22.14 3.03 -7.49
CA SER A 224 22.36 2.74 -6.08
C SER A 224 21.20 1.88 -5.54
N PRO A 225 21.22 0.55 -5.77
CA PRO A 225 20.07 -0.32 -5.54
C PRO A 225 19.79 -0.61 -4.06
N THR A 226 20.51 0.03 -3.15
CA THR A 226 20.30 -0.04 -1.70
C THR A 226 19.56 1.18 -1.19
N GLY A 227 18.71 0.97 -0.18
CA GLY A 227 17.95 2.05 0.45
C GLY A 227 17.67 1.77 1.91
N ALA A 228 17.05 2.74 2.57
CA ALA A 228 16.65 2.63 3.96
C ALA A 228 15.38 3.43 4.25
N VAL A 229 14.58 2.93 5.19
CA VAL A 229 13.43 3.66 5.73
C VAL A 229 13.47 3.61 7.26
N VAL A 230 13.14 4.72 7.89
CA VAL A 230 12.86 4.78 9.34
C VAL A 230 11.53 5.48 9.53
N LEU A 231 10.58 4.80 10.16
CA LEU A 231 9.30 5.41 10.50
C LEU A 231 8.95 5.14 11.96
N PRO A 232 8.30 6.12 12.65
CA PRO A 232 7.72 5.86 13.94
C PRO A 232 6.57 4.86 13.82
N CYS A 233 6.37 4.04 14.83
CA CYS A 233 5.23 3.14 14.94
C CYS A 233 4.59 3.22 16.32
N ASP A 234 3.76 2.25 16.66
CA ASP A 234 3.01 2.25 17.91
C ASP A 234 3.92 2.21 19.14
N ASN A 235 3.41 2.79 20.24
CA ASN A 235 4.04 2.80 21.57
C ASN A 235 5.44 3.46 21.62
N GLY A 236 5.66 4.49 20.81
CA GLY A 236 6.92 5.24 20.78
C GLY A 236 8.09 4.46 20.17
N LEU A 237 7.82 3.32 19.54
CA LEU A 237 8.81 2.55 18.83
C LEU A 237 9.03 3.07 17.40
N HIS A 238 10.09 2.57 16.76
CA HIS A 238 10.39 2.83 15.36
C HIS A 238 10.68 1.52 14.63
N GLN A 239 10.43 1.51 13.34
CA GLN A 239 10.89 0.46 12.45
C GLN A 239 12.02 1.00 11.58
N ILE A 240 13.13 0.27 11.52
CA ILE A 240 14.26 0.53 10.60
C ILE A 240 14.21 -0.57 9.54
N VAL A 241 14.21 -0.17 8.28
CA VAL A 241 14.18 -1.09 7.14
C VAL A 241 15.42 -0.91 6.29
N ALA A 242 16.13 -1.99 6.03
CA ALA A 242 17.11 -2.10 4.96
C ALA A 242 16.40 -2.56 3.68
N LEU A 243 16.61 -1.84 2.58
CA LEU A 243 16.01 -2.12 1.28
C LEU A 243 17.09 -2.48 0.27
N THR A 244 16.82 -3.49 -0.57
CA THR A 244 17.63 -3.75 -1.75
C THR A 244 16.74 -4.08 -2.95
N GLN A 245 17.04 -3.49 -4.08
CA GLN A 245 16.36 -3.79 -5.36
C GLN A 245 17.33 -4.57 -6.25
N SER A 246 17.61 -5.79 -5.82
CA SER A 246 18.50 -6.75 -6.46
C SER A 246 18.22 -8.16 -5.90
N ASP A 247 18.92 -9.18 -6.43
CA ASP A 247 18.87 -10.56 -5.94
C ASP A 247 19.66 -10.80 -4.65
N THR A 248 20.31 -9.78 -4.09
CA THR A 248 21.05 -9.90 -2.83
C THR A 248 20.11 -10.27 -1.69
N ALA A 249 20.54 -11.19 -0.83
CA ALA A 249 19.77 -11.58 0.34
C ALA A 249 19.63 -10.40 1.32
N PRO A 250 18.42 -10.11 1.82
CA PRO A 250 18.25 -9.08 2.84
C PRO A 250 18.89 -9.50 4.17
N PRO A 251 19.40 -8.54 4.97
CA PRO A 251 20.07 -8.84 6.24
C PRO A 251 19.14 -9.54 7.23
N ALA A 252 19.69 -10.50 7.99
CA ALA A 252 18.95 -11.28 8.97
C ALA A 252 19.43 -11.07 10.41
N THR A 253 20.60 -10.43 10.59
CA THR A 253 21.16 -10.09 11.91
C THR A 253 21.26 -8.57 12.05
N ARG A 254 21.45 -8.11 13.30
CA ARG A 254 21.68 -6.67 13.58
C ARG A 254 22.96 -6.18 12.88
N GLU A 255 24.02 -6.95 12.93
CA GLU A 255 25.32 -6.64 12.35
C GLU A 255 25.21 -6.50 10.83
N ASP A 256 24.56 -7.45 10.16
CA ASP A 256 24.33 -7.41 8.71
C ASP A 256 23.44 -6.22 8.31
N LEU A 257 22.41 -5.90 9.13
CA LEU A 257 21.55 -4.75 8.88
C LEU A 257 22.35 -3.44 8.96
N ILE A 258 23.19 -3.27 9.97
CA ILE A 258 24.03 -2.08 10.11
C ILE A 258 25.03 -1.99 8.94
N ALA A 259 25.69 -3.09 8.58
CA ALA A 259 26.60 -3.14 7.45
C ALA A 259 25.90 -2.78 6.12
N HIS A 260 24.68 -3.27 5.90
CA HIS A 260 23.86 -2.87 4.75
C HIS A 260 23.57 -1.36 4.74
N LEU A 261 23.18 -0.80 5.89
CA LEU A 261 22.85 0.62 6.04
C LEU A 261 24.05 1.55 5.84
N GLU A 262 25.28 1.08 6.08
CA GLU A 262 26.53 1.80 5.78
C GLU A 262 26.74 2.00 4.27
N GLY A 263 26.21 1.08 3.45
CA GLY A 263 26.26 1.14 1.99
C GLY A 263 25.16 2.00 1.36
N VAL A 264 24.26 2.60 2.15
CA VAL A 264 23.19 3.47 1.66
C VAL A 264 23.71 4.88 1.39
N ARG A 265 23.12 5.59 0.42
CA ARG A 265 23.56 6.94 -0.05
C ARG A 265 23.68 8.02 1.04
N SER A 266 23.16 7.80 2.24
CA SER A 266 23.37 8.67 3.39
C SER A 266 23.64 7.83 4.65
N PRO A 267 24.62 8.22 5.48
CA PRO A 267 24.99 7.47 6.68
C PRO A 267 24.02 7.65 7.86
N VAL A 268 23.06 8.59 7.78
CA VAL A 268 22.21 8.98 8.91
C VAL A 268 21.43 7.82 9.51
N VAL A 269 21.00 6.84 8.67
CA VAL A 269 20.25 5.70 9.16
C VAL A 269 21.17 4.66 9.81
N ALA A 270 22.38 4.44 9.29
CA ALA A 270 23.38 3.57 9.92
C ALA A 270 23.82 4.12 11.30
N GLU A 271 24.06 5.43 11.37
CA GLU A 271 24.40 6.13 12.62
C GLU A 271 23.28 5.99 13.66
N LEU A 272 22.02 6.11 13.20
CA LEU A 272 20.83 5.91 14.06
C LEU A 272 20.72 4.45 14.53
N ALA A 273 20.89 3.49 13.62
CA ALA A 273 20.79 2.06 13.93
C ALA A 273 21.84 1.60 14.95
N ARG A 274 23.07 2.14 14.92
CA ARG A 274 24.11 1.83 15.92
C ARG A 274 23.73 2.27 17.34
N ARG A 275 22.91 3.33 17.46
CA ARG A 275 22.44 3.89 18.74
C ARG A 275 21.14 3.29 19.22
N ALA A 276 20.42 2.58 18.35
CA ALA A 276 19.11 2.03 18.64
C ALA A 276 19.20 0.76 19.52
N ASP A 277 18.19 0.59 20.39
CA ASP A 277 17.93 -0.64 21.11
C ASP A 277 17.01 -1.53 20.27
N PHE A 278 17.55 -2.69 19.81
CA PHE A 278 16.82 -3.62 18.96
C PHE A 278 15.94 -4.55 19.81
N LEU A 279 14.67 -4.66 19.44
CA LEU A 279 13.68 -5.51 20.12
C LEU A 279 13.55 -6.89 19.45
N GLY A 280 14.66 -7.44 19.01
CA GLY A 280 14.78 -8.71 18.31
C GLY A 280 15.56 -8.60 17.01
N ASP A 281 15.77 -9.74 16.35
CA ASP A 281 16.46 -9.77 15.08
C ASP A 281 15.64 -9.16 13.94
N PRO A 282 16.30 -8.54 12.95
CA PRO A 282 15.64 -8.06 11.75
C PRO A 282 14.90 -9.19 11.03
N LYS A 283 13.76 -8.87 10.44
CA LYS A 283 12.89 -9.82 9.72
C LYS A 283 13.11 -9.69 8.22
N PRO A 284 13.83 -10.61 7.58
CA PRO A 284 14.05 -10.56 6.14
C PRO A 284 12.80 -11.01 5.37
N PHE A 285 12.55 -10.35 4.24
CA PHE A 285 11.49 -10.71 3.32
C PHE A 285 11.91 -10.42 1.88
N ARG A 286 11.40 -11.20 0.92
CA ARG A 286 11.69 -11.02 -0.51
C ARG A 286 10.42 -11.15 -1.33
N ILE A 287 10.33 -10.35 -2.38
CA ILE A 287 9.31 -10.47 -3.41
C ILE A 287 9.95 -10.40 -4.80
N ARG A 288 9.28 -10.99 -5.77
CA ARG A 288 9.75 -11.02 -7.17
C ARG A 288 9.57 -9.67 -7.88
N GLY A 289 8.51 -8.93 -7.53
CA GLY A 289 8.16 -7.68 -8.20
C GLY A 289 6.68 -7.32 -8.05
N SER A 290 6.17 -6.55 -8.98
CA SER A 290 4.78 -6.08 -9.00
C SER A 290 4.00 -6.74 -10.12
N ARG A 291 2.70 -7.01 -9.88
CA ARG A 291 1.80 -7.63 -10.84
C ARG A 291 0.43 -6.98 -10.80
N ARG A 292 -0.16 -6.71 -11.98
CA ARG A 292 -1.53 -6.27 -12.15
C ARG A 292 -2.31 -7.30 -12.98
N ARG A 293 -3.46 -7.71 -12.48
CA ARG A 293 -4.49 -8.48 -13.18
C ARG A 293 -5.62 -7.56 -13.56
N ARG A 294 -5.89 -7.45 -14.85
CA ARG A 294 -6.85 -6.51 -15.41
C ARG A 294 -8.24 -7.15 -15.46
N PHE A 295 -8.84 -7.38 -14.30
CA PHE A 295 -10.21 -7.94 -14.21
C PHE A 295 -11.22 -7.03 -14.89
N GLU A 296 -10.98 -5.72 -14.90
CA GLU A 296 -11.79 -4.73 -15.60
C GLU A 296 -11.81 -4.89 -17.14
N ASP A 297 -10.87 -5.64 -17.72
CA ASP A 297 -10.78 -5.90 -19.15
C ASP A 297 -11.32 -7.30 -19.55
N MET A 298 -11.88 -8.05 -18.61
CA MET A 298 -12.47 -9.35 -18.90
C MET A 298 -13.72 -9.21 -19.78
N ALA A 299 -13.79 -10.01 -20.84
CA ALA A 299 -14.94 -10.05 -21.76
C ALA A 299 -15.24 -11.51 -22.18
N PRO A 300 -16.34 -12.12 -21.71
CA PRO A 300 -17.33 -11.55 -20.79
C PRO A 300 -16.81 -11.41 -19.36
N HIS A 301 -17.30 -10.39 -18.63
CA HIS A 301 -17.05 -10.27 -17.20
C HIS A 301 -18.00 -11.21 -16.41
N PRO A 302 -17.52 -12.00 -15.45
CA PRO A 302 -18.38 -12.88 -14.65
C PRO A 302 -19.30 -12.07 -13.74
N GLU A 303 -20.62 -12.28 -13.84
CA GLU A 303 -21.56 -11.74 -12.87
C GLU A 303 -21.29 -12.33 -11.48
N GLY A 304 -21.57 -11.57 -10.42
CA GLY A 304 -21.43 -12.02 -9.04
C GLY A 304 -19.98 -12.22 -8.55
N PHE A 305 -18.97 -11.68 -9.27
CA PHE A 305 -17.57 -11.79 -8.85
C PHE A 305 -16.81 -10.47 -9.01
N VAL A 306 -16.06 -10.09 -7.95
CA VAL A 306 -15.14 -8.94 -7.92
C VAL A 306 -13.84 -9.36 -7.24
N ALA A 307 -12.69 -8.88 -7.74
CA ALA A 307 -11.40 -9.02 -7.06
C ALA A 307 -10.93 -7.69 -6.50
N VAL A 308 -10.20 -7.68 -5.36
CA VAL A 308 -9.70 -6.47 -4.68
C VAL A 308 -8.29 -6.65 -4.12
N GLY A 309 -7.61 -5.55 -3.86
CA GLY A 309 -6.30 -5.50 -3.21
C GLY A 309 -5.23 -6.25 -3.99
N ASP A 310 -4.38 -7.00 -3.30
CA ASP A 310 -3.26 -7.72 -3.93
C ASP A 310 -3.72 -8.87 -4.87
N ALA A 311 -5.01 -9.25 -4.88
CA ALA A 311 -5.56 -10.16 -5.89
C ALA A 311 -5.61 -9.49 -7.26
N VAL A 312 -5.78 -8.17 -7.31
CA VAL A 312 -5.80 -7.32 -8.52
C VAL A 312 -4.45 -6.68 -8.75
N LEU A 313 -3.93 -5.95 -7.77
CA LEU A 313 -2.70 -5.16 -7.88
C LEU A 313 -1.74 -5.48 -6.72
N ALA A 314 -0.88 -6.45 -6.94
CA ALA A 314 0.17 -6.83 -6.00
C ALA A 314 1.44 -6.02 -6.27
N LEU A 315 1.71 -5.04 -5.42
CA LEU A 315 2.79 -4.08 -5.59
C LEU A 315 4.09 -4.51 -4.89
N ASN A 316 5.18 -3.89 -5.33
CA ASN A 316 6.42 -3.79 -4.58
C ASN A 316 6.15 -2.99 -3.29
N PRO A 317 6.42 -3.57 -2.09
CA PRO A 317 6.03 -2.95 -0.82
C PRO A 317 6.81 -1.69 -0.46
N ILE A 318 7.94 -1.40 -1.10
CA ILE A 318 8.73 -0.19 -0.81
C ILE A 318 7.94 1.12 -1.02
N TYR A 319 6.87 1.08 -1.80
CA TYR A 319 6.02 2.25 -2.04
C TYR A 319 4.96 2.47 -0.96
N GLY A 320 4.68 1.48 -0.11
CA GLY A 320 3.71 1.58 0.97
C GLY A 320 2.26 1.81 0.52
N GLN A 321 1.89 1.44 -0.71
CA GLN A 321 0.61 1.82 -1.33
C GLN A 321 -0.50 0.77 -1.19
N GLY A 322 -0.17 -0.52 -1.04
CA GLY A 322 -1.13 -1.63 -1.16
C GLY A 322 -2.36 -1.54 -0.26
N MET A 323 -2.20 -1.19 1.03
CA MET A 323 -3.34 -1.05 1.94
C MET A 323 -4.25 0.12 1.56
N SER A 324 -3.66 1.23 1.08
CA SER A 324 -4.40 2.41 0.66
C SER A 324 -5.15 2.18 -0.64
N VAL A 325 -4.58 1.41 -1.58
CA VAL A 325 -5.27 0.97 -2.80
C VAL A 325 -6.49 0.14 -2.44
N ALA A 326 -6.33 -0.90 -1.60
CA ALA A 326 -7.44 -1.75 -1.17
C ALA A 326 -8.56 -0.95 -0.45
N ALA A 327 -8.20 0.10 0.29
CA ALA A 327 -9.16 0.98 0.95
C ALA A 327 -9.95 1.84 -0.05
N VAL A 328 -9.27 2.39 -1.05
CA VAL A 328 -9.91 3.18 -2.11
C VAL A 328 -10.83 2.29 -2.97
N GLU A 329 -10.39 1.07 -3.30
CA GLU A 329 -11.23 0.08 -3.99
C GLU A 329 -12.48 -0.26 -3.19
N ALA A 330 -12.36 -0.52 -1.90
CA ALA A 330 -13.51 -0.83 -1.04
C ALA A 330 -14.48 0.37 -0.94
N ARG A 331 -13.97 1.61 -0.90
CA ARG A 331 -14.79 2.83 -0.93
C ARG A 331 -15.53 2.96 -2.27
N ALA A 332 -14.83 2.80 -3.39
CA ALA A 332 -15.43 2.84 -4.71
C ALA A 332 -16.51 1.75 -4.88
N MET A 333 -16.25 0.54 -4.40
CA MET A 333 -17.23 -0.55 -4.37
C MET A 333 -18.48 -0.15 -3.58
N ARG A 334 -18.35 0.42 -2.37
CA ARG A 334 -19.48 0.91 -1.57
C ARG A 334 -20.32 1.93 -2.35
N ASP A 335 -19.67 2.90 -2.99
CA ASP A 335 -20.35 3.97 -3.68
C ASP A 335 -21.16 3.42 -4.88
N ILE A 336 -20.59 2.50 -5.65
CA ILE A 336 -21.33 1.80 -6.73
C ILE A 336 -22.49 0.97 -6.19
N LEU A 337 -22.30 0.29 -5.03
CA LEU A 337 -23.36 -0.51 -4.40
C LEU A 337 -24.54 0.34 -3.93
N LEU A 338 -24.28 1.52 -3.38
CA LEU A 338 -25.33 2.43 -2.89
C LEU A 338 -26.16 3.00 -4.04
N ASP A 339 -25.55 3.23 -5.20
CA ASP A 339 -26.23 3.75 -6.40
C ASP A 339 -26.90 2.65 -7.25
N ALA A 340 -26.67 1.37 -6.92
CA ALA A 340 -27.19 0.26 -7.71
C ALA A 340 -28.69 0.01 -7.44
N ALA A 341 -29.51 0.03 -8.48
CA ALA A 341 -30.92 -0.36 -8.40
C ALA A 341 -31.07 -1.88 -8.27
N ASP A 342 -30.24 -2.63 -9.00
CA ASP A 342 -30.18 -4.10 -8.99
C ASP A 342 -28.74 -4.60 -9.21
N SER A 343 -28.54 -5.92 -9.23
CA SER A 343 -27.22 -6.52 -9.36
C SER A 343 -26.76 -6.77 -10.81
N THR A 344 -27.53 -6.36 -11.82
CA THR A 344 -27.19 -6.60 -13.24
C THR A 344 -25.98 -5.76 -13.65
N GLY A 345 -24.93 -6.41 -14.17
CA GLY A 345 -23.67 -5.76 -14.54
C GLY A 345 -22.93 -5.10 -13.37
N LEU A 346 -23.35 -5.36 -12.14
CA LEU A 346 -22.82 -4.69 -10.95
C LEU A 346 -21.33 -5.02 -10.75
N ALA A 347 -20.95 -6.28 -10.90
CA ALA A 347 -19.56 -6.73 -10.72
C ALA A 347 -18.61 -6.03 -11.70
N ALA A 348 -18.98 -5.94 -12.98
CA ALA A 348 -18.21 -5.23 -13.99
C ALA A 348 -18.09 -3.73 -13.68
N ARG A 349 -19.19 -3.09 -13.24
CA ARG A 349 -19.19 -1.66 -12.85
C ARG A 349 -18.28 -1.40 -11.66
N ILE A 350 -18.27 -2.28 -10.65
CA ILE A 350 -17.39 -2.17 -9.49
C ILE A 350 -15.93 -2.31 -9.95
N GLN A 351 -15.63 -3.34 -10.77
CA GLN A 351 -14.26 -3.58 -11.21
C GLN A 351 -13.73 -2.44 -12.10
N GLU A 352 -14.59 -1.85 -12.96
CA GLU A 352 -14.24 -0.69 -13.77
C GLU A 352 -14.00 0.57 -12.92
N ALA A 353 -14.73 0.75 -11.82
CA ALA A 353 -14.54 1.90 -10.93
C ALA A 353 -13.16 1.94 -10.25
N PHE A 354 -12.44 0.81 -10.20
CA PHE A 354 -11.09 0.74 -9.66
C PHE A 354 -10.02 1.24 -10.65
N ARG A 355 -10.29 1.21 -11.95
CA ARG A 355 -9.36 1.51 -13.04
C ARG A 355 -8.55 2.79 -12.84
N PRO A 356 -9.13 3.96 -12.53
CA PRO A 356 -8.36 5.20 -12.41
C PRO A 356 -7.27 5.11 -11.34
N THR A 357 -7.60 4.56 -10.17
CA THR A 357 -6.65 4.35 -9.07
C THR A 357 -5.55 3.34 -9.45
N LEU A 358 -5.95 2.22 -10.02
CA LEU A 358 -5.03 1.16 -10.43
C LEU A 358 -4.08 1.63 -11.53
N ASP A 359 -4.57 2.38 -12.52
CA ASP A 359 -3.74 2.95 -13.61
C ASP A 359 -2.73 3.96 -13.08
N PHE A 360 -3.15 4.86 -12.18
CA PHE A 360 -2.25 5.84 -11.58
C PHE A 360 -1.14 5.16 -10.77
N VAL A 361 -1.52 4.26 -9.87
CA VAL A 361 -0.59 3.60 -8.96
C VAL A 361 0.35 2.68 -9.71
N PHE A 362 -0.18 1.78 -10.55
CA PHE A 362 0.67 0.87 -11.33
C PHE A 362 1.55 1.60 -12.32
N GLY A 363 1.03 2.63 -13.00
CA GLY A 363 1.83 3.48 -13.89
C GLY A 363 3.00 4.17 -13.17
N SER A 364 2.85 4.55 -11.89
CA SER A 364 3.95 5.10 -11.10
C SER A 364 5.02 4.05 -10.80
N VAL A 365 4.61 2.81 -10.50
CA VAL A 365 5.50 1.67 -10.25
C VAL A 365 6.23 1.26 -11.54
N VAL A 366 5.52 1.22 -12.67
CA VAL A 366 6.13 0.93 -13.99
C VAL A 366 7.26 1.92 -14.29
N ARG A 367 7.05 3.22 -14.03
CA ARG A 367 8.09 4.25 -14.22
C ARG A 367 9.27 4.07 -13.26
N SER A 368 9.01 3.73 -12.01
CA SER A 368 10.06 3.64 -11.00
C SER A 368 10.84 2.32 -11.10
N ASP A 369 10.17 1.17 -11.10
CA ASP A 369 10.80 -0.14 -11.18
C ASP A 369 11.35 -0.43 -12.58
N GLY A 370 10.64 0.01 -13.63
CA GLY A 370 11.07 -0.12 -15.02
C GLY A 370 12.32 0.69 -15.39
N ALA A 371 12.70 1.68 -14.56
CA ALA A 371 13.96 2.41 -14.71
C ALA A 371 15.20 1.56 -14.35
N PHE A 372 15.03 0.49 -13.58
CA PHE A 372 16.15 -0.40 -13.25
C PHE A 372 16.54 -1.25 -14.46
N PRO A 373 17.84 -1.29 -14.84
CA PRO A 373 18.28 -2.03 -16.04
C PRO A 373 17.93 -3.52 -16.03
N ALA A 374 17.96 -4.13 -14.84
CA ALA A 374 17.68 -5.55 -14.65
C ALA A 374 16.17 -5.88 -14.61
N ALA A 375 15.30 -4.87 -14.58
CA ALA A 375 13.85 -5.11 -14.54
C ALA A 375 13.35 -5.74 -15.85
N MET A 376 12.58 -6.82 -15.74
CA MET A 376 11.88 -7.44 -16.85
C MET A 376 10.40 -7.06 -16.82
N LEU A 377 9.87 -6.64 -17.97
CA LEU A 377 8.49 -6.18 -18.11
C LEU A 377 7.73 -7.14 -19.02
N HIS A 378 6.62 -7.68 -18.49
CA HIS A 378 5.74 -8.59 -19.23
C HIS A 378 4.39 -7.92 -19.45
N GLY A 379 3.93 -7.86 -20.70
CA GLY A 379 2.70 -7.15 -21.07
C GLY A 379 2.78 -5.61 -20.88
N LEU A 380 3.99 -5.07 -20.88
CA LEU A 380 4.28 -3.65 -20.65
C LEU A 380 5.43 -3.20 -21.55
N GLU A 381 5.38 -1.95 -21.96
CA GLU A 381 6.52 -1.27 -22.59
C GLU A 381 7.43 -0.65 -21.52
N ARG A 382 8.73 -0.63 -21.79
CA ARG A 382 9.67 0.06 -20.92
C ARG A 382 9.41 1.57 -21.00
N PRO A 383 9.20 2.25 -19.86
CA PRO A 383 8.93 3.66 -19.87
C PRO A 383 10.17 4.44 -20.37
N ASP A 384 9.92 5.50 -21.12
CA ASP A 384 10.95 6.45 -21.45
C ASP A 384 11.53 7.08 -20.15
N PRO A 385 12.83 7.39 -20.12
CA PRO A 385 13.38 8.15 -19.01
C PRO A 385 12.65 9.50 -18.87
N PRO A 386 12.51 10.02 -17.66
CA PRO A 386 11.80 11.28 -17.47
C PRO A 386 12.42 12.40 -18.28
N LYS A 387 11.61 13.08 -19.11
CA LYS A 387 12.04 14.18 -19.99
C LYS A 387 12.61 15.38 -19.25
N SER A 388 12.36 15.49 -17.94
CA SER A 388 12.81 16.58 -17.10
C SER A 388 12.85 16.17 -15.63
N HIS A 389 13.92 16.56 -14.96
CA HIS A 389 14.08 16.41 -13.50
C HIS A 389 13.72 17.69 -12.72
N VAL A 390 13.11 18.67 -13.40
CA VAL A 390 12.85 20.02 -12.86
C VAL A 390 12.08 19.97 -11.54
N LEU A 391 10.99 19.21 -11.47
CA LEU A 391 10.21 19.13 -10.22
C LEU A 391 10.99 18.50 -9.08
N GLY A 392 11.73 17.43 -9.35
CA GLY A 392 12.58 16.78 -8.35
C GLY A 392 13.72 17.69 -7.86
N ALA A 393 14.33 18.43 -8.78
CA ALA A 393 15.37 19.38 -8.46
C ALA A 393 14.82 20.57 -7.66
N LEU A 394 13.72 21.18 -8.11
CA LEU A 394 13.05 22.26 -7.41
C LEU A 394 12.60 21.82 -6.00
N ALA A 395 12.13 20.61 -5.84
CA ALA A 395 11.70 20.08 -4.54
C ALA A 395 12.83 19.99 -3.50
N THR A 396 14.10 20.10 -3.89
CA THR A 396 15.22 20.20 -2.92
C THR A 396 15.34 21.60 -2.30
N GLU A 397 14.77 22.63 -2.92
CA GLU A 397 14.87 24.04 -2.51
C GLU A 397 13.50 24.65 -2.13
N ASP A 398 12.42 24.15 -2.75
CA ASP A 398 11.06 24.68 -2.57
C ASP A 398 10.15 23.64 -1.89
N TRP A 399 9.85 23.88 -0.61
CA TRP A 399 9.04 22.97 0.19
C TRP A 399 7.61 22.79 -0.36
N LYS A 400 7.02 23.80 -0.99
CA LYS A 400 5.69 23.66 -1.59
C LYS A 400 5.67 22.66 -2.75
N THR A 401 6.69 22.68 -3.59
CA THR A 401 6.87 21.68 -4.64
C THR A 401 7.13 20.29 -4.06
N ALA A 402 7.93 20.20 -2.99
CA ALA A 402 8.19 18.93 -2.31
C ALA A 402 6.90 18.34 -1.70
N VAL A 403 6.09 19.16 -1.04
CA VAL A 403 4.78 18.75 -0.49
C VAL A 403 3.82 18.35 -1.62
N ALA A 404 3.76 19.09 -2.73
CA ALA A 404 2.89 18.74 -3.87
C ALA A 404 3.25 17.37 -4.48
N LEU A 405 4.55 17.06 -4.59
CA LEU A 405 5.00 15.73 -5.03
C LEU A 405 4.60 14.62 -4.04
N ARG A 406 4.67 14.89 -2.74
CA ARG A 406 4.22 13.95 -1.71
C ARG A 406 2.71 13.77 -1.74
N TYR A 407 1.93 14.84 -1.94
CA TYR A 407 0.48 14.76 -2.11
C TYR A 407 0.09 13.89 -3.30
N ALA A 408 0.78 14.00 -4.44
CA ALA A 408 0.51 13.14 -5.59
C ALA A 408 0.61 11.65 -5.23
N GLY A 409 1.59 11.27 -4.43
CA GLY A 409 1.73 9.90 -3.92
C GLY A 409 0.69 9.54 -2.84
N HIS A 410 0.35 10.46 -1.95
CA HIS A 410 -0.60 10.23 -0.86
C HIS A 410 -2.05 10.12 -1.32
N TYR A 411 -2.42 10.77 -2.43
CA TYR A 411 -3.79 10.87 -2.93
C TYR A 411 -4.03 10.21 -4.30
N PHE A 412 -3.01 9.53 -4.84
CA PHE A 412 -3.09 8.84 -6.14
C PHE A 412 -3.58 9.75 -7.27
N THR A 413 -3.08 10.98 -7.32
CA THR A 413 -3.46 11.99 -8.33
C THR A 413 -2.27 12.86 -8.72
N ALA A 414 -2.27 13.32 -9.96
CA ALA A 414 -1.26 14.28 -10.45
C ALA A 414 -1.65 15.76 -10.20
N GLU A 415 -2.85 16.02 -9.74
CA GLU A 415 -3.39 17.40 -9.61
C GLU A 415 -2.49 18.35 -8.80
N PRO A 416 -1.94 17.95 -7.62
CA PRO A 416 -1.10 18.86 -6.84
C PRO A 416 0.14 19.35 -7.58
N VAL A 417 0.76 18.50 -8.39
CA VAL A 417 1.94 18.89 -9.19
C VAL A 417 1.57 19.64 -10.48
N GLN A 418 0.33 19.56 -10.88
CA GLN A 418 -0.23 20.32 -12.04
C GLN A 418 -0.80 21.66 -11.64
N ALA A 419 -0.92 21.96 -10.35
CA ALA A 419 -1.44 23.22 -9.86
C ALA A 419 -0.70 24.42 -10.51
N PRO A 420 -1.39 25.51 -10.90
CA PRO A 420 -0.77 26.64 -11.60
C PRO A 420 0.42 27.24 -10.87
N GLU A 421 0.38 27.31 -9.55
CA GLU A 421 1.49 27.80 -8.71
C GLU A 421 2.72 26.92 -8.87
N ILE A 422 2.60 25.59 -8.75
CA ILE A 422 3.72 24.65 -8.86
C ILE A 422 4.29 24.67 -10.28
N ARG A 423 3.43 24.71 -11.31
CA ARG A 423 3.88 24.81 -12.72
C ARG A 423 4.60 26.13 -13.01
N SER A 424 4.18 27.24 -12.40
CA SER A 424 4.85 28.54 -12.52
C SER A 424 6.24 28.49 -11.89
N ARG A 425 6.34 27.96 -10.67
CA ARG A 425 7.64 27.75 -9.98
C ARG A 425 8.59 26.86 -10.79
N ALA A 426 8.09 25.76 -11.32
CA ALA A 426 8.88 24.83 -12.14
C ALA A 426 9.42 25.52 -13.42
N ARG A 427 8.60 26.34 -14.10
CA ARG A 427 9.04 27.12 -15.28
C ARG A 427 10.09 28.16 -14.92
N ALA A 428 9.87 28.89 -13.84
CA ALA A 428 10.82 29.90 -13.37
C ALA A 428 12.17 29.25 -13.00
N TRP A 429 12.14 28.09 -12.30
CA TRP A 429 13.35 27.35 -11.96
C TRP A 429 14.09 26.86 -13.23
N ALA A 430 13.38 26.26 -14.19
CA ALA A 430 13.95 25.78 -15.45
C ALA A 430 14.62 26.88 -16.25
N SER A 431 14.04 28.11 -16.26
CA SER A 431 14.58 29.26 -16.96
C SER A 431 15.77 29.92 -16.24
N SER A 432 15.99 29.58 -14.96
CA SER A 432 17.07 30.22 -14.16
C SER A 432 18.47 29.68 -14.44
N GLY A 433 18.60 28.60 -15.19
CA GLY A 433 19.88 27.90 -15.44
C GLY A 433 20.47 27.22 -14.19
N ARG A 434 19.72 27.15 -13.08
CA ARG A 434 20.18 26.51 -11.84
C ARG A 434 20.33 25.01 -12.01
N THR A 435 21.30 24.45 -11.31
CA THR A 435 21.47 23.02 -11.10
C THR A 435 21.08 22.67 -9.68
N PRO A 436 20.57 21.44 -9.41
CA PRO A 436 20.28 20.99 -8.05
C PRO A 436 21.50 21.19 -7.14
N ARG A 437 21.26 21.69 -5.94
CA ARG A 437 22.31 21.81 -4.93
C ARG A 437 22.68 20.38 -4.47
N ARG A 438 23.87 19.92 -4.87
CA ARG A 438 24.44 18.70 -4.27
C ARG A 438 24.82 19.05 -2.83
N SER A 439 23.93 18.76 -1.89
CA SER A 439 24.20 18.88 -0.46
C SER A 439 24.96 17.64 0.04
N ASP A 440 25.75 17.81 1.10
CA ASP A 440 26.28 16.67 1.86
C ASP A 440 25.13 15.74 2.23
N PRO A 441 25.27 14.41 2.08
CA PRO A 441 24.25 13.43 2.49
C PRO A 441 23.80 13.54 3.96
N ARG A 442 24.53 14.29 4.81
CA ARG A 442 24.15 14.61 6.20
C ARG A 442 23.40 15.94 6.33
N ASP A 443 23.46 16.79 5.31
CA ASP A 443 22.90 18.15 5.39
C ASP A 443 21.42 18.16 5.03
N ILE A 444 20.60 17.72 5.98
CA ILE A 444 19.15 17.63 5.84
C ILE A 444 18.53 19.00 6.12
N PRO A 445 17.79 19.60 5.17
CA PRO A 445 17.13 20.89 5.37
C PRO A 445 16.21 20.86 6.58
N ARG A 446 16.12 21.98 7.33
CA ARG A 446 15.09 22.12 8.38
C ARG A 446 13.71 22.23 7.73
N ALA A 447 12.70 21.75 8.45
CA ALA A 447 11.32 21.92 8.02
C ALA A 447 10.94 23.40 8.05
N HIS A 448 10.19 23.84 7.06
CA HIS A 448 9.63 25.18 6.99
C HIS A 448 8.52 25.33 8.04
N ASP A 449 8.49 26.45 8.72
CA ASP A 449 7.44 26.84 9.66
C ASP A 449 6.48 27.79 8.97
N GLY A 450 5.28 27.36 8.65
CA GLY A 450 4.27 28.15 7.95
C GLY A 450 2.91 27.49 8.03
N ALA A 451 1.92 28.08 7.35
CA ALA A 451 0.61 27.43 7.21
C ALA A 451 0.75 26.19 6.30
N PRO A 452 -0.02 25.13 6.58
CA PRO A 452 -0.06 23.96 5.70
C PRO A 452 -0.37 24.33 4.25
N LEU A 453 0.27 23.62 3.31
CA LEU A 453 -0.12 23.70 1.91
C LEU A 453 -1.48 23.00 1.80
N PRO A 454 -2.53 23.67 1.32
CA PRO A 454 -3.82 23.01 1.06
C PRO A 454 -3.69 21.97 -0.05
N ARG A 455 -4.64 21.04 -0.07
CA ARG A 455 -4.71 19.96 -1.08
C ARG A 455 -4.93 20.49 -2.48
#